data_20e6ee9a7172cbc35e0badae309dfd8c
#
_entry.id   20e6ee9a7172cbc35e0badae309dfd8c
#
_cell.length_a   1.000
_cell.length_b   1.000
_cell.length_c   1.000
_cell.angle_alpha   90.00
_cell.angle_beta   90.00
_cell.angle_gamma   90.00
#
_symmetry.space_group_name_H-M   'P 1'
#
loop_
_entity.id
_entity.type
_entity.pdbx_description
1 polymer ?
#
loop_
_entity_poly.entity_id
_entity_poly.type
_entity_poly.pdbx_seq_one_letter_code
_entity_poly.pdbx_strand_id
1 'polypeptide(L)'
;MVGQLQNNVALITGGCSGIGLGAVELFVAEGAKVVVADLQDDKGAILEQRFPDRVRYVRCDVTQEDDIAKATAAAKAAFGGLDILFNNAGSGGAGAGIPEMTVEAWDGTMNLLLRSVMLGMKHAVPLMQARGGGSIVNTASIAGLEAGWGPVAYSTAKGAVIHLTRVAAAQLARDKIRVNAICPGLIATSIFGASIGLPRQVADQMAARVAETAAKFQPIAKAGMPEDIARACLYLASDASAFVTGTHLVVDGGITTGDRHAWDPETVSPLLQLMGFGPEQIQEMMAQRAAAQPG
;
A
#
# COMPACT_ATOMS: atom_id res chain seq x y z
N MET A 1 -8.61 7.66 25.85
CA MET A 1 -7.17 7.38 25.57
C MET A 1 -6.67 8.47 24.63
N VAL A 2 -5.45 8.94 24.76
CA VAL A 2 -4.84 9.89 23.82
C VAL A 2 -4.56 9.10 22.53
N GLY A 3 -4.88 9.69 21.36
CA GLY A 3 -4.63 9.04 20.07
C GLY A 3 -3.15 8.81 19.81
N GLN A 4 -2.81 7.75 19.06
CA GLN A 4 -1.42 7.33 18.79
C GLN A 4 -0.61 8.35 17.99
N LEU A 5 -1.28 9.27 17.27
CA LEU A 5 -0.66 10.32 16.44
C LEU A 5 -0.98 11.73 16.95
N GLN A 6 -1.28 11.87 18.25
CA GLN A 6 -1.61 13.17 18.84
C GLN A 6 -0.50 14.18 18.58
N ASN A 7 -0.87 15.33 17.98
CA ASN A 7 0.02 16.42 17.57
C ASN A 7 1.01 16.11 16.43
N ASN A 8 0.97 14.95 15.81
CA ASN A 8 1.75 14.67 14.60
C ASN A 8 1.11 15.35 13.38
N VAL A 9 1.97 15.72 12.45
CA VAL A 9 1.59 16.22 11.12
C VAL A 9 1.97 15.18 10.09
N ALA A 10 1.00 14.70 9.32
CA ALA A 10 1.19 13.72 8.26
C ALA A 10 0.97 14.33 6.87
N LEU A 11 1.75 13.90 5.89
CA LEU A 11 1.49 14.09 4.46
C LEU A 11 1.16 12.73 3.85
N ILE A 12 0.01 12.63 3.22
CA ILE A 12 -0.46 11.39 2.57
C ILE A 12 -0.68 11.67 1.08
N THR A 13 0.07 11.00 0.20
CA THR A 13 -0.15 11.08 -1.24
C THR A 13 -1.21 10.07 -1.70
N GLY A 14 -2.06 10.45 -2.64
CA GLY A 14 -3.21 9.63 -3.04
C GLY A 14 -4.25 9.47 -1.92
N GLY A 15 -4.44 10.51 -1.11
CA GLY A 15 -5.25 10.46 0.10
C GLY A 15 -6.76 10.61 -0.09
N CYS A 16 -7.24 10.83 -1.32
CA CYS A 16 -8.67 11.03 -1.60
C CYS A 16 -9.44 9.74 -1.91
N SER A 17 -8.78 8.58 -1.95
CA SER A 17 -9.45 7.30 -2.24
C SER A 17 -8.70 6.09 -1.68
N GLY A 18 -9.38 4.94 -1.63
CA GLY A 18 -8.78 3.65 -1.28
C GLY A 18 -7.96 3.66 0.00
N ILE A 19 -6.78 3.07 -0.05
CA ILE A 19 -5.85 2.96 1.09
C ILE A 19 -5.51 4.33 1.68
N GLY A 20 -5.23 5.32 0.82
CA GLY A 20 -4.89 6.67 1.26
C GLY A 20 -6.00 7.33 2.06
N LEU A 21 -7.26 7.22 1.61
CA LEU A 21 -8.43 7.74 2.33
C LEU A 21 -8.60 7.05 3.69
N GLY A 22 -8.49 5.71 3.72
CA GLY A 22 -8.55 4.96 4.99
C GLY A 22 -7.47 5.43 5.98
N ALA A 23 -6.25 5.73 5.48
CA ALA A 23 -5.19 6.27 6.31
C ALA A 23 -5.48 7.71 6.78
N VAL A 24 -6.03 8.60 5.93
CA VAL A 24 -6.44 9.95 6.32
C VAL A 24 -7.45 9.91 7.46
N GLU A 25 -8.52 9.13 7.31
CA GLU A 25 -9.58 9.02 8.32
C GLU A 25 -9.05 8.46 9.64
N LEU A 26 -8.24 7.41 9.59
CA LEU A 26 -7.67 6.80 10.79
C LEU A 26 -6.66 7.74 11.47
N PHE A 27 -5.79 8.41 10.71
CA PHE A 27 -4.78 9.31 11.29
C PHE A 27 -5.43 10.53 11.97
N VAL A 28 -6.50 11.08 11.37
CA VAL A 28 -7.29 12.15 11.98
C VAL A 28 -7.96 11.65 13.27
N ALA A 29 -8.53 10.45 13.27
CA ALA A 29 -9.15 9.84 14.46
C ALA A 29 -8.12 9.60 15.58
N GLU A 30 -6.87 9.32 15.23
CA GLU A 30 -5.74 9.14 16.15
C GLU A 30 -5.05 10.48 16.55
N GLY A 31 -5.64 11.61 16.16
CA GLY A 31 -5.23 12.95 16.63
C GLY A 31 -4.22 13.67 15.74
N ALA A 32 -3.87 13.13 14.57
CA ALA A 32 -2.99 13.79 13.61
C ALA A 32 -3.67 14.97 12.90
N LYS A 33 -2.85 15.87 12.38
CA LYS A 33 -3.18 16.82 11.32
C LYS A 33 -2.64 16.26 10.00
N VAL A 34 -3.42 16.30 8.92
CA VAL A 34 -3.10 15.59 7.68
C VAL A 34 -3.14 16.54 6.49
N VAL A 35 -2.04 16.60 5.74
CA VAL A 35 -2.04 17.14 4.38
C VAL A 35 -2.37 16.01 3.42
N VAL A 36 -3.42 16.18 2.65
CA VAL A 36 -3.89 15.24 1.62
C VAL A 36 -3.42 15.76 0.27
N ALA A 37 -2.50 15.03 -0.37
CA ALA A 37 -1.99 15.35 -1.69
C ALA A 37 -2.59 14.40 -2.73
N ASP A 38 -3.44 14.90 -3.65
CA ASP A 38 -4.18 14.09 -4.61
C ASP A 38 -4.51 14.89 -5.88
N LEU A 39 -4.93 14.21 -6.94
CA LEU A 39 -5.44 14.83 -8.18
C LEU A 39 -6.94 15.18 -8.11
N GLN A 40 -7.66 14.69 -7.10
CA GLN A 40 -9.12 14.67 -7.01
C GLN A 40 -9.63 15.87 -6.21
N ASP A 41 -9.75 17.06 -6.85
CA ASP A 41 -10.12 18.32 -6.20
C ASP A 41 -11.49 18.24 -5.50
N ASP A 42 -12.46 17.58 -6.11
CA ASP A 42 -13.81 17.39 -5.57
C ASP A 42 -13.80 16.64 -4.23
N LYS A 43 -13.08 15.52 -4.17
CA LYS A 43 -12.95 14.72 -2.94
C LYS A 43 -12.06 15.40 -1.90
N GLY A 44 -11.02 16.10 -2.36
CA GLY A 44 -10.15 16.88 -1.47
C GLY A 44 -10.92 17.97 -0.72
N ALA A 45 -11.76 18.73 -1.42
CA ALA A 45 -12.60 19.76 -0.81
C ALA A 45 -13.59 19.16 0.21
N ILE A 46 -14.18 18.00 -0.09
CA ILE A 46 -15.06 17.28 0.84
C ILE A 46 -14.29 16.87 2.12
N LEU A 47 -13.05 16.41 1.99
CA LEU A 47 -12.24 16.03 3.16
C LEU A 47 -11.88 17.22 4.05
N GLU A 48 -11.53 18.37 3.48
CA GLU A 48 -11.31 19.59 4.26
C GLU A 48 -12.57 20.05 5.02
N GLN A 49 -13.74 19.96 4.37
CA GLN A 49 -15.02 20.30 5.00
C GLN A 49 -15.38 19.31 6.13
N ARG A 50 -15.11 18.03 5.92
CA ARG A 50 -15.40 16.98 6.90
C ARG A 50 -14.51 17.03 8.14
N PHE A 51 -13.27 17.48 7.97
CA PHE A 51 -12.27 17.54 9.04
C PHE A 51 -11.65 18.94 9.15
N PRO A 52 -12.44 19.96 9.50
CA PRO A 52 -11.94 21.32 9.63
C PRO A 52 -10.79 21.35 10.65
N ASP A 53 -9.79 22.19 10.41
CA ASP A 53 -8.57 22.35 11.23
C ASP A 53 -7.66 21.10 11.35
N ARG A 54 -8.08 19.95 10.79
CA ARG A 54 -7.32 18.71 10.82
C ARG A 54 -6.80 18.29 9.46
N VAL A 55 -7.51 18.60 8.39
CA VAL A 55 -7.12 18.26 7.02
C VAL A 55 -6.87 19.51 6.20
N ARG A 56 -5.81 19.47 5.40
CA ARG A 56 -5.52 20.41 4.33
C ARG A 56 -5.35 19.64 3.03
N TYR A 57 -6.16 19.94 2.03
CA TYR A 57 -6.01 19.40 0.69
C TYR A 57 -5.04 20.21 -0.15
N VAL A 58 -4.23 19.53 -0.94
CA VAL A 58 -3.34 20.12 -1.95
C VAL A 58 -3.45 19.30 -3.24
N ARG A 59 -3.87 19.92 -4.35
CA ARG A 59 -3.77 19.27 -5.66
C ARG A 59 -2.32 18.94 -5.94
N CYS A 60 -2.03 17.68 -6.23
CA CYS A 60 -0.68 17.19 -6.42
C CYS A 60 -0.63 16.04 -7.43
N ASP A 61 0.04 16.27 -8.54
CA ASP A 61 0.53 15.20 -9.40
C ASP A 61 1.91 14.78 -8.90
N VAL A 62 1.99 13.58 -8.30
CA VAL A 62 3.24 13.07 -7.72
C VAL A 62 4.33 12.79 -8.75
N THR A 63 4.03 12.82 -10.05
CA THR A 63 5.03 12.76 -11.11
C THR A 63 5.75 14.10 -11.34
N GLN A 64 5.19 15.19 -10.78
CA GLN A 64 5.75 16.56 -10.86
C GLN A 64 6.41 16.92 -9.53
N GLU A 65 7.70 17.18 -9.57
CA GLU A 65 8.46 17.50 -8.36
C GLU A 65 7.95 18.76 -7.64
N ASP A 66 7.59 19.79 -8.42
CA ASP A 66 7.07 21.07 -7.88
C ASP A 66 5.78 20.88 -7.08
N ASP A 67 4.92 19.94 -7.49
CA ASP A 67 3.67 19.68 -6.77
C ASP A 67 3.92 18.97 -5.43
N ILE A 68 4.86 18.02 -5.41
CA ILE A 68 5.31 17.38 -4.16
C ILE A 68 5.93 18.42 -3.22
N ALA A 69 6.77 19.31 -3.75
CA ALA A 69 7.36 20.40 -2.98
C ALA A 69 6.30 21.33 -2.38
N LYS A 70 5.26 21.71 -3.16
CA LYS A 70 4.11 22.49 -2.67
C LYS A 70 3.33 21.76 -1.58
N ALA A 71 3.03 20.47 -1.78
CA ALA A 71 2.32 19.66 -0.77
C ALA A 71 3.11 19.57 0.55
N THR A 72 4.42 19.39 0.45
CA THR A 72 5.30 19.35 1.62
C THR A 72 5.39 20.72 2.31
N ALA A 73 5.49 21.81 1.54
CA ALA A 73 5.49 23.18 2.08
C ALA A 73 4.16 23.52 2.78
N ALA A 74 3.03 23.00 2.27
CA ALA A 74 1.73 23.17 2.89
C ALA A 74 1.65 22.57 4.29
N ALA A 75 2.34 21.45 4.57
CA ALA A 75 2.40 20.87 5.90
C ALA A 75 3.06 21.82 6.90
N LYS A 76 4.17 22.47 6.51
CA LYS A 76 4.82 23.48 7.32
C LYS A 76 3.95 24.72 7.51
N ALA A 77 3.34 25.21 6.44
CA ALA A 77 2.53 26.44 6.47
C ALA A 77 1.25 26.28 7.30
N ALA A 78 0.53 25.17 7.13
CA ALA A 78 -0.74 24.94 7.80
C ALA A 78 -0.59 24.41 9.24
N PHE A 79 0.44 23.58 9.48
CA PHE A 79 0.53 22.79 10.71
C PHE A 79 1.88 22.89 11.43
N GLY A 80 2.83 23.67 10.89
CA GLY A 80 4.09 23.99 11.55
C GLY A 80 5.23 23.01 11.33
N GLY A 81 5.06 21.92 10.58
CA GLY A 81 6.10 20.95 10.29
C GLY A 81 5.58 19.68 9.63
N LEU A 82 6.42 18.63 9.61
CA LEU A 82 6.06 17.32 9.09
C LEU A 82 6.73 16.23 9.93
N ASP A 83 5.95 15.29 10.43
CA ASP A 83 6.39 14.17 11.27
C ASP A 83 6.24 12.82 10.54
N ILE A 84 5.25 12.71 9.65
CA ILE A 84 4.91 11.46 8.96
C ILE A 84 4.74 11.72 7.47
N LEU A 85 5.39 10.89 6.64
CA LEU A 85 5.13 10.82 5.20
C LEU A 85 4.58 9.45 4.84
N PHE A 86 3.40 9.40 4.22
CA PHE A 86 2.86 8.20 3.61
C PHE A 86 2.86 8.34 2.08
N ASN A 87 3.87 7.77 1.43
CA ASN A 87 3.96 7.66 -0.02
C ASN A 87 3.05 6.54 -0.49
N ASN A 88 1.82 6.90 -0.85
CA ASN A 88 0.79 5.92 -1.20
C ASN A 88 0.24 6.09 -2.63
N ALA A 89 0.32 7.27 -3.24
CA ALA A 89 -0.17 7.50 -4.61
C ALA A 89 0.37 6.47 -5.60
N GLY A 90 -0.50 5.96 -6.45
CA GLY A 90 -0.12 4.96 -7.46
C GLY A 90 -1.29 4.44 -8.28
N SER A 91 -0.94 3.65 -9.28
CA SER A 91 -1.87 2.91 -10.15
C SER A 91 -1.27 1.56 -10.51
N GLY A 92 -1.95 0.76 -11.35
CA GLY A 92 -1.45 -0.55 -11.80
C GLY A 92 -0.28 -0.52 -12.77
N GLY A 93 0.11 0.66 -13.24
CA GLY A 93 1.21 0.82 -14.22
C GLY A 93 0.88 0.26 -15.60
N ALA A 94 1.90 0.16 -16.45
CA ALA A 94 1.77 -0.38 -17.81
C ALA A 94 1.56 -1.90 -17.79
N GLY A 95 0.55 -2.37 -18.53
CA GLY A 95 0.15 -3.78 -18.59
C GLY A 95 0.87 -4.62 -19.65
N ALA A 96 1.71 -4.03 -20.50
CA ALA A 96 2.41 -4.74 -21.58
C ALA A 96 3.44 -5.75 -21.06
N GLY A 97 3.64 -6.86 -21.82
CA GLY A 97 4.74 -7.79 -21.62
C GLY A 97 6.08 -7.17 -22.01
N ILE A 98 7.18 -7.90 -21.75
CA ILE A 98 8.56 -7.40 -22.03
C ILE A 98 8.74 -7.03 -23.51
N PRO A 99 8.35 -7.86 -24.49
CA PRO A 99 8.58 -7.55 -25.90
C PRO A 99 7.77 -6.33 -26.41
N GLU A 100 6.61 -6.10 -25.84
CA GLU A 100 5.68 -5.01 -26.25
C GLU A 100 5.80 -3.75 -25.38
N MET A 101 6.65 -3.77 -24.34
CA MET A 101 6.83 -2.64 -23.42
C MET A 101 7.53 -1.49 -24.14
N THR A 102 6.85 -0.37 -24.29
CA THR A 102 7.49 0.85 -24.80
C THR A 102 8.27 1.55 -23.68
N VAL A 103 9.30 2.32 -24.06
CA VAL A 103 10.11 3.09 -23.11
C VAL A 103 9.23 4.13 -22.38
N GLU A 104 8.32 4.77 -23.08
CA GLU A 104 7.41 5.78 -22.51
C GLU A 104 6.47 5.18 -21.47
N ALA A 105 5.93 3.98 -21.72
CA ALA A 105 5.04 3.29 -20.79
C ALA A 105 5.80 2.79 -19.55
N TRP A 106 7.02 2.30 -19.74
CA TRP A 106 7.93 1.95 -18.66
C TRP A 106 8.29 3.16 -17.81
N ASP A 107 8.79 4.23 -18.43
CA ASP A 107 9.20 5.47 -17.74
C ASP A 107 8.03 6.12 -17.01
N GLY A 108 6.84 6.15 -17.62
CA GLY A 108 5.63 6.64 -16.97
C GLY A 108 5.31 5.85 -15.69
N THR A 109 5.45 4.52 -15.72
CA THR A 109 5.24 3.66 -14.55
C THR A 109 6.30 3.91 -13.46
N MET A 110 7.57 3.99 -13.85
CA MET A 110 8.67 4.28 -12.92
C MET A 110 8.56 5.68 -12.31
N ASN A 111 8.14 6.68 -13.10
CA ASN A 111 7.92 8.03 -12.61
C ASN A 111 6.82 8.08 -11.56
N LEU A 112 5.70 7.38 -11.81
CA LEU A 112 4.56 7.38 -10.88
C LEU A 112 4.85 6.57 -9.62
N LEU A 113 5.46 5.37 -9.72
CA LEU A 113 5.50 4.39 -8.63
C LEU A 113 6.82 4.37 -7.84
N LEU A 114 7.92 4.85 -8.45
CA LEU A 114 9.25 4.82 -7.83
C LEU A 114 9.83 6.22 -7.63
N ARG A 115 9.91 7.03 -8.72
CA ARG A 115 10.48 8.38 -8.63
C ARG A 115 9.67 9.26 -7.68
N SER A 116 8.34 9.17 -7.69
CA SER A 116 7.48 9.92 -6.77
C SER A 116 7.78 9.62 -5.29
N VAL A 117 8.07 8.36 -4.95
CA VAL A 117 8.45 7.96 -3.59
C VAL A 117 9.76 8.61 -3.17
N MET A 118 10.76 8.61 -4.05
CA MET A 118 12.03 9.30 -3.81
C MET A 118 11.83 10.80 -3.65
N LEU A 119 11.03 11.44 -4.51
CA LEU A 119 10.73 12.86 -4.43
C LEU A 119 9.98 13.22 -3.13
N GLY A 120 9.02 12.39 -2.72
CA GLY A 120 8.34 12.55 -1.43
C GLY A 120 9.35 12.58 -0.27
N MET A 121 10.27 11.62 -0.23
CA MET A 121 11.34 11.60 0.78
C MET A 121 12.26 12.81 0.68
N LYS A 122 12.69 13.20 -0.53
CA LYS A 122 13.56 14.34 -0.77
C LYS A 122 13.03 15.62 -0.12
N HIS A 123 11.74 15.89 -0.28
CA HIS A 123 11.12 17.12 0.23
C HIS A 123 10.63 17.00 1.68
N ALA A 124 10.32 15.80 2.18
CA ALA A 124 9.88 15.60 3.55
C ALA A 124 11.04 15.61 4.57
N VAL A 125 12.18 15.00 4.23
CA VAL A 125 13.30 14.81 5.14
C VAL A 125 13.80 16.11 5.81
N PRO A 126 13.97 17.24 5.09
CA PRO A 126 14.41 18.48 5.76
C PRO A 126 13.41 18.98 6.82
N LEU A 127 12.12 18.79 6.63
CA LEU A 127 11.09 19.18 7.62
C LEU A 127 11.09 18.23 8.82
N MET A 128 11.28 16.93 8.58
CA MET A 128 11.40 15.93 9.65
C MET A 128 12.67 16.16 10.49
N GLN A 129 13.81 16.48 9.85
CA GLN A 129 15.05 16.85 10.55
C GLN A 129 14.83 18.08 11.45
N ALA A 130 14.12 19.10 10.97
CA ALA A 130 13.77 20.28 11.75
C ALA A 130 12.85 19.97 12.94
N ARG A 131 12.08 18.86 12.87
CA ARG A 131 11.22 18.35 13.95
C ARG A 131 11.96 17.40 14.90
N GLY A 132 13.19 17.01 14.58
CA GLY A 132 14.03 16.11 15.38
C GLY A 132 13.82 14.62 15.11
N GLY A 133 13.18 14.27 13.99
CA GLY A 133 12.92 12.91 13.54
C GLY A 133 11.60 12.76 12.78
N GLY A 134 11.24 11.53 12.44
CA GLY A 134 9.98 11.27 11.74
C GLY A 134 9.79 9.81 11.32
N SER A 135 8.69 9.55 10.65
CA SER A 135 8.39 8.24 10.07
C SER A 135 7.96 8.36 8.61
N ILE A 136 8.58 7.59 7.75
CA ILE A 136 8.23 7.46 6.34
C ILE A 136 7.70 6.05 6.09
N VAL A 137 6.51 5.96 5.51
CA VAL A 137 5.89 4.70 5.11
C VAL A 137 5.69 4.74 3.60
N ASN A 138 6.18 3.72 2.90
CA ASN A 138 6.08 3.59 1.44
C ASN A 138 5.15 2.45 1.07
N THR A 139 4.19 2.68 0.18
CA THR A 139 3.32 1.62 -0.36
C THR A 139 4.07 0.86 -1.45
N ALA A 140 4.57 -0.33 -1.09
CA ALA A 140 5.05 -1.33 -2.04
C ALA A 140 3.88 -2.23 -2.52
N SER A 141 4.10 -3.53 -2.64
CA SER A 141 3.09 -4.55 -2.99
C SER A 141 3.68 -5.94 -2.82
N ILE A 142 2.84 -6.96 -2.64
CA ILE A 142 3.26 -8.36 -2.80
C ILE A 142 3.85 -8.62 -4.20
N ALA A 143 3.41 -7.88 -5.23
CA ALA A 143 3.98 -7.94 -6.58
C ALA A 143 5.45 -7.52 -6.65
N GLY A 144 5.95 -6.78 -5.66
CA GLY A 144 7.37 -6.45 -5.51
C GLY A 144 8.18 -7.52 -4.80
N LEU A 145 7.53 -8.53 -4.23
CA LEU A 145 8.14 -9.67 -3.54
C LEU A 145 8.17 -10.91 -4.43
N GLU A 146 7.08 -11.17 -5.14
CA GLU A 146 6.87 -12.38 -5.93
C GLU A 146 6.34 -12.03 -7.32
N ALA A 147 6.74 -12.82 -8.31
CA ALA A 147 6.22 -12.71 -9.68
C ALA A 147 4.77 -13.23 -9.75
N GLY A 148 4.00 -12.71 -10.72
CA GLY A 148 2.63 -13.14 -10.99
C GLY A 148 1.52 -12.29 -10.36
N TRP A 149 1.86 -11.38 -9.43
CA TRP A 149 0.88 -10.52 -8.74
C TRP A 149 0.65 -9.17 -9.41
N GLY A 150 1.36 -8.87 -10.49
CA GLY A 150 1.19 -7.62 -11.23
C GLY A 150 1.97 -7.57 -12.53
N PRO A 151 1.71 -6.56 -13.38
CA PRO A 151 2.47 -6.34 -14.61
C PRO A 151 3.97 -6.15 -14.35
N VAL A 152 4.79 -6.38 -15.39
CA VAL A 152 6.27 -6.32 -15.30
C VAL A 152 6.77 -4.99 -14.73
N ALA A 153 6.34 -3.86 -15.32
CA ALA A 153 6.78 -2.54 -14.87
C ALA A 153 6.32 -2.23 -13.43
N TYR A 154 5.08 -2.58 -13.09
CA TYR A 154 4.54 -2.42 -11.75
C TYR A 154 5.33 -3.23 -10.71
N SER A 155 5.51 -4.52 -10.97
CA SER A 155 6.23 -5.43 -10.06
C SER A 155 7.67 -4.97 -9.85
N THR A 156 8.35 -4.55 -10.92
CA THR A 156 9.71 -4.01 -10.85
C THR A 156 9.76 -2.73 -10.02
N ALA A 157 8.85 -1.79 -10.25
CA ALA A 157 8.78 -0.55 -9.48
C ALA A 157 8.53 -0.82 -7.99
N LYS A 158 7.60 -1.75 -7.66
CA LYS A 158 7.27 -2.08 -6.26
C LYS A 158 8.41 -2.84 -5.57
N GLY A 159 9.15 -3.70 -6.28
CA GLY A 159 10.40 -4.29 -5.78
C GLY A 159 11.48 -3.26 -5.51
N ALA A 160 11.63 -2.28 -6.41
CA ALA A 160 12.55 -1.17 -6.24
C ALA A 160 12.18 -0.27 -5.04
N VAL A 161 10.88 -0.05 -4.76
CA VAL A 161 10.42 0.69 -3.56
C VAL A 161 10.82 -0.04 -2.28
N ILE A 162 10.74 -1.37 -2.23
CA ILE A 162 11.20 -2.17 -1.07
C ILE A 162 12.69 -1.96 -0.84
N HIS A 163 13.49 -2.03 -1.91
CA HIS A 163 14.94 -1.82 -1.78
C HIS A 163 15.29 -0.37 -1.43
N LEU A 164 14.66 0.62 -2.07
CA LEU A 164 14.81 2.04 -1.76
C LEU A 164 14.49 2.33 -0.29
N THR A 165 13.46 1.70 0.26
CA THR A 165 13.10 1.79 1.68
C THR A 165 14.27 1.39 2.60
N ARG A 166 14.94 0.26 2.29
CA ARG A 166 16.12 -0.21 3.07
C ARG A 166 17.29 0.75 2.99
N VAL A 167 17.59 1.23 1.79
CA VAL A 167 18.71 2.18 1.57
C VAL A 167 18.43 3.50 2.29
N ALA A 168 17.22 4.04 2.16
CA ALA A 168 16.82 5.28 2.83
C ALA A 168 16.81 5.13 4.36
N ALA A 169 16.34 3.99 4.89
CA ALA A 169 16.35 3.72 6.32
C ALA A 169 17.77 3.77 6.91
N ALA A 170 18.74 3.13 6.25
CA ALA A 170 20.13 3.14 6.67
C ALA A 170 20.72 4.55 6.63
N GLN A 171 20.42 5.32 5.59
CA GLN A 171 20.93 6.68 5.41
C GLN A 171 20.36 7.68 6.43
N LEU A 172 19.05 7.56 6.74
CA LEU A 172 18.29 8.54 7.53
C LEU A 172 18.23 8.19 9.04
N ALA A 173 18.72 7.03 9.44
CA ALA A 173 18.68 6.58 10.84
C ALA A 173 19.34 7.56 11.82
N ARG A 174 20.46 8.18 11.43
CA ARG A 174 21.16 9.21 12.24
C ARG A 174 20.29 10.45 12.50
N ASP A 175 19.36 10.74 11.61
CA ASP A 175 18.42 11.86 11.71
C ASP A 175 17.15 11.47 12.50
N LYS A 176 17.12 10.27 13.11
CA LYS A 176 15.97 9.70 13.81
C LYS A 176 14.73 9.57 12.91
N ILE A 177 14.93 9.39 11.61
CA ILE A 177 13.86 9.17 10.65
C ILE A 177 13.81 7.67 10.34
N ARG A 178 12.68 7.03 10.65
CA ARG A 178 12.41 5.64 10.30
C ARG A 178 11.81 5.57 8.89
N VAL A 179 12.20 4.59 8.12
CA VAL A 179 11.65 4.37 6.76
C VAL A 179 11.26 2.92 6.63
N ASN A 180 9.98 2.65 6.39
CA ASN A 180 9.46 1.30 6.22
C ASN A 180 8.53 1.21 5.01
N ALA A 181 8.28 0.01 4.51
CA ALA A 181 7.32 -0.23 3.45
C ALA A 181 6.15 -1.09 3.96
N ILE A 182 5.00 -0.97 3.30
CA ILE A 182 3.89 -1.91 3.41
C ILE A 182 3.76 -2.61 2.07
N CYS A 183 3.55 -3.93 2.09
CA CYS A 183 3.29 -4.75 0.91
C CYS A 183 1.84 -5.26 0.96
N PRO A 184 0.86 -4.51 0.45
CA PRO A 184 -0.52 -4.95 0.38
C PRO A 184 -0.68 -6.14 -0.56
N GLY A 185 -1.61 -7.05 -0.22
CA GLY A 185 -2.15 -8.06 -1.13
C GLY A 185 -3.33 -7.56 -1.94
N LEU A 186 -4.37 -8.38 -2.05
CA LEU A 186 -5.62 -8.03 -2.74
C LEU A 186 -6.50 -7.17 -1.82
N ILE A 187 -6.42 -5.85 -2.01
CA ILE A 187 -7.19 -4.88 -1.23
C ILE A 187 -8.34 -4.33 -2.08
N ALA A 188 -9.55 -4.36 -1.54
CA ALA A 188 -10.77 -3.89 -2.22
C ALA A 188 -10.72 -2.37 -2.43
N THR A 189 -10.19 -1.95 -3.56
CA THR A 189 -10.06 -0.55 -3.99
C THR A 189 -10.35 -0.42 -5.48
N SER A 190 -10.57 0.80 -5.94
CA SER A 190 -10.77 1.10 -7.37
C SER A 190 -9.53 0.88 -8.24
N ILE A 191 -8.35 0.58 -7.66
CA ILE A 191 -7.10 0.42 -8.40
C ILE A 191 -7.20 -0.65 -9.50
N PHE A 192 -7.91 -1.76 -9.26
CA PHE A 192 -8.06 -2.84 -10.22
C PHE A 192 -8.83 -2.41 -11.47
N GLY A 193 -9.93 -1.69 -11.29
CA GLY A 193 -10.70 -1.13 -12.42
C GLY A 193 -9.94 -0.02 -13.14
N ALA A 194 -9.29 0.87 -12.41
CA ALA A 194 -8.49 1.95 -12.96
C ALA A 194 -7.29 1.42 -13.77
N SER A 195 -6.68 0.31 -13.35
CA SER A 195 -5.53 -0.32 -14.03
C SER A 195 -5.86 -0.87 -15.41
N ILE A 196 -7.12 -1.21 -15.67
CA ILE A 196 -7.59 -1.66 -16.99
C ILE A 196 -8.35 -0.56 -17.75
N GLY A 197 -8.18 0.71 -17.33
CA GLY A 197 -8.70 1.87 -18.05
C GLY A 197 -10.21 2.11 -17.89
N LEU A 198 -10.86 1.52 -16.90
CA LEU A 198 -12.29 1.74 -16.66
C LEU A 198 -12.56 3.16 -16.13
N PRO A 199 -13.71 3.77 -16.51
CA PRO A 199 -14.15 5.01 -15.92
C PRO A 199 -14.24 4.87 -14.39
N ARG A 200 -13.91 5.95 -13.66
CA ARG A 200 -13.81 5.98 -12.20
C ARG A 200 -15.02 5.39 -11.47
N GLN A 201 -16.23 5.74 -11.89
CA GLN A 201 -17.45 5.20 -11.28
C GLN A 201 -17.56 3.68 -11.40
N VAL A 202 -17.14 3.13 -12.55
CA VAL A 202 -17.11 1.68 -12.77
C VAL A 202 -15.99 1.02 -11.95
N ALA A 203 -14.83 1.65 -11.87
CA ALA A 203 -13.71 1.18 -11.04
C ALA A 203 -14.08 1.15 -9.55
N ASP A 204 -14.82 2.15 -9.05
CA ASP A 204 -15.31 2.18 -7.67
C ASP A 204 -16.32 1.05 -7.40
N GLN A 205 -17.19 0.72 -8.37
CA GLN A 205 -18.12 -0.44 -8.26
C GLN A 205 -17.37 -1.78 -8.28
N MET A 206 -16.26 -1.89 -9.01
CA MET A 206 -15.44 -3.10 -8.99
C MET A 206 -14.79 -3.38 -7.64
N ALA A 207 -14.53 -2.37 -6.83
CA ALA A 207 -14.01 -2.56 -5.48
C ALA A 207 -14.95 -3.43 -4.62
N ALA A 208 -16.27 -3.26 -4.74
CA ALA A 208 -17.25 -4.11 -4.05
C ALA A 208 -17.17 -5.57 -4.53
N ARG A 209 -17.03 -5.80 -5.84
CA ARG A 209 -16.85 -7.16 -6.39
C ARG A 209 -15.55 -7.82 -5.91
N VAL A 210 -14.45 -7.06 -5.84
CA VAL A 210 -13.20 -7.57 -5.26
C VAL A 210 -13.41 -7.95 -3.80
N ALA A 211 -14.15 -7.14 -3.02
CA ALA A 211 -14.47 -7.45 -1.64
C ALA A 211 -15.28 -8.76 -1.49
N GLU A 212 -16.22 -9.03 -2.39
CA GLU A 212 -17.03 -10.25 -2.37
C GLU A 212 -16.22 -11.52 -2.71
N THR A 213 -15.25 -11.41 -3.59
CA THR A 213 -14.52 -12.56 -4.15
C THR A 213 -13.16 -12.82 -3.51
N ALA A 214 -12.48 -11.77 -3.04
CA ALA A 214 -11.11 -11.85 -2.52
C ALA A 214 -10.95 -12.84 -1.35
N ALA A 215 -11.99 -13.01 -0.53
CA ALA A 215 -11.99 -13.96 0.59
C ALA A 215 -11.68 -15.42 0.17
N LYS A 216 -11.90 -15.76 -1.11
CA LYS A 216 -11.64 -17.11 -1.66
C LYS A 216 -10.21 -17.27 -2.19
N PHE A 217 -9.41 -16.20 -2.23
CA PHE A 217 -8.08 -16.19 -2.83
C PHE A 217 -6.96 -16.12 -1.81
N GLN A 218 -7.26 -16.10 -0.52
CA GLN A 218 -6.27 -15.94 0.53
C GLN A 218 -6.63 -16.75 1.79
N PRO A 219 -5.62 -17.20 2.59
CA PRO A 219 -5.83 -18.02 3.78
C PRO A 219 -6.78 -17.39 4.81
N ILE A 220 -6.64 -16.08 5.08
CA ILE A 220 -7.62 -15.38 5.91
C ILE A 220 -8.87 -15.11 5.07
N ALA A 221 -9.93 -15.86 5.32
CA ALA A 221 -11.18 -15.87 4.54
C ALA A 221 -12.00 -14.57 4.70
N LYS A 222 -11.37 -13.42 4.44
CA LYS A 222 -12.03 -12.10 4.34
C LYS A 222 -11.36 -11.28 3.26
N ALA A 223 -12.07 -10.34 2.66
CA ALA A 223 -11.45 -9.36 1.77
C ALA A 223 -10.48 -8.47 2.55
N GLY A 224 -9.32 -8.16 1.97
CA GLY A 224 -8.47 -7.08 2.45
C GLY A 224 -9.15 -5.73 2.17
N MET A 225 -9.25 -4.88 3.20
CA MET A 225 -9.89 -3.57 3.10
C MET A 225 -8.85 -2.45 3.26
N PRO A 226 -9.14 -1.23 2.77
CA PRO A 226 -8.28 -0.07 3.00
C PRO A 226 -7.88 0.13 4.46
N GLU A 227 -8.78 -0.14 5.39
CA GLU A 227 -8.56 -0.02 6.83
C GLU A 227 -7.53 -1.02 7.36
N ASP A 228 -7.41 -2.21 6.77
CA ASP A 228 -6.38 -3.19 7.17
C ASP A 228 -4.97 -2.63 6.87
N ILE A 229 -4.80 -1.94 5.75
CA ILE A 229 -3.55 -1.28 5.38
C ILE A 229 -3.34 0.01 6.20
N ALA A 230 -4.39 0.79 6.44
CA ALA A 230 -4.32 2.00 7.25
C ALA A 230 -3.86 1.69 8.69
N ARG A 231 -4.30 0.59 9.29
CA ARG A 231 -3.86 0.13 10.62
C ARG A 231 -2.38 -0.27 10.63
N ALA A 232 -1.91 -0.95 9.59
CA ALA A 232 -0.49 -1.27 9.43
C ALA A 232 0.36 0.02 9.25
N CYS A 233 -0.17 0.99 8.48
CA CYS A 233 0.46 2.29 8.33
C CYS A 233 0.50 3.05 9.67
N LEU A 234 -0.58 3.07 10.44
CA LEU A 234 -0.63 3.66 11.77
C LEU A 234 0.45 3.08 12.70
N TYR A 235 0.58 1.75 12.74
CA TYR A 235 1.65 1.10 13.51
C TYR A 235 3.03 1.61 13.10
N LEU A 236 3.34 1.61 11.79
CA LEU A 236 4.65 2.07 11.30
C LEU A 236 4.86 3.59 11.47
N ALA A 237 3.80 4.38 11.47
CA ALA A 237 3.85 5.82 11.65
C ALA A 237 4.04 6.23 13.12
N SER A 238 3.53 5.45 14.06
CA SER A 238 3.50 5.76 15.50
C SER A 238 4.75 5.30 16.25
N ASP A 239 4.86 5.70 17.52
CA ASP A 239 5.93 5.27 18.45
C ASP A 239 5.86 3.77 18.80
N ALA A 240 4.74 3.10 18.50
CA ALA A 240 4.63 1.64 18.65
C ALA A 240 5.67 0.88 17.81
N SER A 241 6.20 1.52 16.76
CA SER A 241 7.27 0.98 15.91
C SER A 241 8.60 1.74 16.06
N ALA A 242 8.88 2.34 17.21
CA ALA A 242 10.07 3.17 17.44
C ALA A 242 11.40 2.45 17.15
N PHE A 243 11.43 1.11 17.24
CA PHE A 243 12.63 0.28 16.94
C PHE A 243 12.50 -0.49 15.61
N VAL A 244 11.63 -0.03 14.69
CA VAL A 244 11.39 -0.67 13.39
C VAL A 244 11.74 0.29 12.27
N THR A 245 12.78 -0.04 11.50
CA THR A 245 13.19 0.71 10.30
C THR A 245 13.82 -0.23 9.28
N GLY A 246 13.68 0.09 7.98
CA GLY A 246 14.25 -0.69 6.88
C GLY A 246 13.48 -1.99 6.56
N THR A 247 12.33 -2.23 7.19
CA THR A 247 11.52 -3.42 6.95
C THR A 247 10.43 -3.20 5.89
N HIS A 248 9.87 -4.29 5.43
CA HIS A 248 8.61 -4.30 4.69
C HIS A 248 7.63 -5.20 5.42
N LEU A 249 6.44 -4.67 5.70
CA LEU A 249 5.36 -5.38 6.38
C LEU A 249 4.39 -5.89 5.33
N VAL A 250 4.27 -7.21 5.22
CA VAL A 250 3.30 -7.84 4.32
C VAL A 250 1.92 -7.83 4.99
N VAL A 251 0.90 -7.35 4.26
CA VAL A 251 -0.49 -7.26 4.74
C VAL A 251 -1.40 -7.75 3.62
N ASP A 252 -1.53 -9.06 3.51
CA ASP A 252 -2.07 -9.72 2.33
C ASP A 252 -3.05 -10.88 2.62
N GLY A 253 -3.41 -11.07 3.89
CA GLY A 253 -4.28 -12.18 4.30
C GLY A 253 -3.62 -13.55 4.17
N GLY A 254 -2.27 -13.59 4.02
CA GLY A 254 -1.50 -14.81 3.90
C GLY A 254 -1.37 -15.34 2.47
N ILE A 255 -1.77 -14.57 1.44
CA ILE A 255 -1.79 -15.04 0.05
C ILE A 255 -0.38 -15.41 -0.47
N THR A 256 0.69 -14.81 0.08
CA THR A 256 2.09 -15.12 -0.26
C THR A 256 2.77 -16.09 0.71
N THR A 257 2.04 -16.69 1.66
CA THR A 257 2.66 -17.60 2.65
C THR A 257 2.87 -19.03 2.13
N GLY A 258 2.40 -19.34 0.93
CA GLY A 258 2.55 -20.64 0.31
C GLY A 258 1.50 -20.89 -0.77
N ASP A 259 1.70 -21.99 -1.49
CA ASP A 259 0.77 -22.41 -2.53
C ASP A 259 -0.62 -22.68 -1.98
N ARG A 260 -1.64 -22.49 -2.81
CA ARG A 260 -3.03 -22.62 -2.43
C ARG A 260 -3.37 -23.97 -1.76
N HIS A 261 -2.75 -25.05 -2.18
CA HIS A 261 -2.95 -26.37 -1.56
C HIS A 261 -2.51 -26.45 -0.08
N ALA A 262 -1.72 -25.49 0.42
CA ALA A 262 -1.29 -25.48 1.80
C ALA A 262 -2.41 -25.04 2.79
N TRP A 263 -3.43 -24.33 2.28
CA TRP A 263 -4.50 -23.79 3.10
C TRP A 263 -5.92 -24.05 2.56
N ASP A 264 -6.05 -24.40 1.28
CA ASP A 264 -7.33 -24.72 0.64
C ASP A 264 -7.43 -26.24 0.46
N PRO A 265 -8.27 -26.93 1.25
CA PRO A 265 -8.40 -28.39 1.20
C PRO A 265 -8.97 -28.89 -0.13
N GLU A 266 -9.62 -28.03 -0.93
CA GLU A 266 -10.14 -28.40 -2.24
C GLU A 266 -9.04 -28.34 -3.32
N THR A 267 -7.89 -27.78 -3.02
CA THR A 267 -6.77 -27.64 -3.96
C THR A 267 -5.78 -28.78 -3.80
N VAL A 268 -5.54 -29.48 -4.89
CA VAL A 268 -4.62 -30.63 -4.94
C VAL A 268 -3.16 -30.18 -4.90
N SER A 269 -2.36 -30.83 -4.06
CA SER A 269 -0.91 -30.60 -4.01
C SER A 269 -0.26 -30.89 -5.37
N PRO A 270 0.63 -30.00 -5.88
CA PRO A 270 1.39 -30.23 -7.10
C PRO A 270 2.18 -31.55 -7.11
N LEU A 271 2.66 -31.98 -5.93
CA LEU A 271 3.37 -33.24 -5.79
C LEU A 271 2.47 -34.45 -6.09
N LEU A 272 1.23 -34.44 -5.62
CA LEU A 272 0.26 -35.51 -5.90
C LEU A 272 -0.13 -35.55 -7.37
N GLN A 273 -0.28 -34.37 -7.98
CA GLN A 273 -0.52 -34.25 -9.43
C GLN A 273 0.65 -34.80 -10.23
N LEU A 274 1.89 -34.47 -9.83
CA LEU A 274 3.12 -35.00 -10.47
C LEU A 274 3.20 -36.52 -10.35
N MET A 275 2.71 -37.10 -9.26
CA MET A 275 2.66 -38.56 -9.05
C MET A 275 1.52 -39.24 -9.83
N GLY A 276 0.75 -38.49 -10.61
CA GLY A 276 -0.31 -39.02 -11.46
C GLY A 276 -1.65 -39.26 -10.77
N PHE A 277 -1.84 -38.77 -9.55
CA PHE A 277 -3.12 -38.86 -8.87
C PHE A 277 -4.10 -37.82 -9.42
N GLY A 278 -5.24 -38.28 -9.93
CA GLY A 278 -6.33 -37.41 -10.34
C GLY A 278 -7.13 -36.83 -9.15
N PRO A 279 -7.94 -35.77 -9.37
CA PRO A 279 -8.72 -35.14 -8.30
C PRO A 279 -9.61 -36.10 -7.51
N GLU A 280 -10.27 -37.05 -8.20
CA GLU A 280 -11.16 -38.04 -7.58
C GLU A 280 -10.41 -39.00 -6.67
N GLN A 281 -9.26 -39.52 -7.11
CA GLN A 281 -8.43 -40.43 -6.32
C GLN A 281 -7.90 -39.75 -5.05
N ILE A 282 -7.59 -38.45 -5.16
CA ILE A 282 -7.08 -37.66 -4.03
C ILE A 282 -8.21 -37.40 -3.03
N GLN A 283 -9.44 -37.10 -3.48
CA GLN A 283 -10.59 -36.95 -2.59
C GLN A 283 -10.88 -38.25 -1.83
N GLU A 284 -10.81 -39.41 -2.49
CA GLU A 284 -10.96 -40.71 -1.83
C GLU A 284 -9.86 -40.96 -0.78
N MET A 285 -8.61 -40.68 -1.10
CA MET A 285 -7.49 -40.80 -0.17
C MET A 285 -7.64 -39.86 1.05
N MET A 286 -8.08 -38.62 0.84
CA MET A 286 -8.33 -37.65 1.91
C MET A 286 -9.49 -38.09 2.81
N ALA A 287 -10.58 -38.59 2.23
CA ALA A 287 -11.73 -39.12 2.98
C ALA A 287 -11.34 -40.34 3.82
N GLN A 288 -10.56 -41.27 3.28
CA GLN A 288 -10.04 -42.43 4.01
C GLN A 288 -9.11 -42.03 5.17
N ARG A 289 -8.26 -41.01 4.96
CA ARG A 289 -7.37 -40.50 5.99
C ARG A 289 -8.13 -39.80 7.12
N ALA A 290 -9.15 -39.02 6.79
CA ALA A 290 -10.02 -38.38 7.78
C ALA A 290 -10.79 -39.41 8.61
N ALA A 291 -11.27 -40.50 8.00
CA ALA A 291 -11.96 -41.58 8.70
C ALA A 291 -11.02 -42.45 9.58
N ALA A 292 -9.72 -42.43 9.31
CA ALA A 292 -8.70 -43.19 10.04
C ALA A 292 -8.05 -42.45 11.23
N GLN A 293 -8.34 -41.17 11.41
CA GLN A 293 -7.87 -40.40 12.57
C GLN A 293 -8.86 -40.60 13.74
N PRO A 294 -8.45 -41.28 14.85
CA PRO A 294 -9.27 -41.31 16.04
C PRO A 294 -9.33 -39.89 16.61
N GLY A 295 -10.54 -39.42 16.98
CA GLY A 295 -10.82 -38.12 17.59
C GLY A 295 -10.11 -37.87 18.92
#